data_38166d342a562ddfa6ec5372455e77ca
#
_entry.id   38166d342a562ddfa6ec5372455e77ca
#
_cell.length_a   1.000
_cell.length_b   1.000
_cell.length_c   1.000
_cell.angle_alpha   90.00
_cell.angle_beta   90.00
_cell.angle_gamma   90.00
#
_symmetry.space_group_name_H-M   'P 1'
#
loop_
_entity.id
_entity.type
_entity.pdbx_description
1 polymer ?
#
loop_
_entity_poly.entity_id
_entity_poly.type
_entity_poly.pdbx_seq_one_letter_code
_entity_poly.pdbx_strand_id
1 'polypeptide(L)'
;NQWTAAMTGPSVELHDGDVEGWAFTASSNDIPATPPMADPDFASLCNGSSQVAGKIRVGIVVDFGGAEIAPTGENPKEVITDCVVIPAKSTGLVALQAIAEVRADKSGLICGIGGYPKSECGVEIDMPQAQAVTTAATSTEEDSENDSEIKEGFEPIEYLAIAAALLAAIGIFVLIRRRK
;
A
#
# COMPACT_ATOMS: atom_id res chain seq x y z
N ASN A 1 7.03 8.55 -4.32
CA ASN A 1 6.48 7.29 -4.83
C ASN A 1 5.79 6.58 -3.66
N GLN A 2 4.65 5.90 -3.91
CA GLN A 2 3.91 5.15 -2.90
C GLN A 2 3.45 3.83 -3.49
N TRP A 3 3.40 2.80 -2.66
CA TRP A 3 2.81 1.52 -3.05
C TRP A 3 1.30 1.64 -3.23
N THR A 4 0.79 0.96 -4.23
CA THR A 4 -0.66 0.79 -4.46
C THR A 4 -0.96 -0.69 -4.49
N ALA A 5 -1.95 -1.12 -3.69
CA ALA A 5 -2.34 -2.53 -3.66
C ALA A 5 -2.86 -2.99 -5.03
N ALA A 6 -2.27 -4.05 -5.57
CA ALA A 6 -2.74 -4.68 -6.80
C ALA A 6 -3.93 -5.60 -6.49
N MET A 7 -5.05 -5.39 -7.17
CA MET A 7 -6.26 -6.21 -7.01
C MET A 7 -6.31 -7.39 -7.99
N THR A 8 -5.36 -7.50 -8.91
CA THR A 8 -5.38 -8.42 -10.05
C THR A 8 -4.32 -9.51 -9.98
N GLY A 9 -3.52 -9.52 -8.92
CA GLY A 9 -2.42 -10.49 -8.77
C GLY A 9 -1.33 -10.36 -9.83
N PRO A 10 -0.45 -11.38 -9.98
CA PRO A 10 0.79 -11.29 -10.74
C PRO A 10 0.64 -11.41 -12.27
N SER A 11 -0.57 -11.44 -12.79
CA SER A 11 -0.86 -11.65 -14.22
C SER A 11 -0.93 -10.36 -15.05
N VAL A 12 -0.79 -9.21 -14.41
CA VAL A 12 -0.80 -7.91 -15.11
C VAL A 12 0.44 -7.74 -15.96
N GLU A 13 0.25 -7.27 -17.20
CA GLU A 13 1.35 -6.92 -18.10
C GLU A 13 2.10 -5.69 -17.57
N LEU A 14 3.42 -5.77 -17.56
CA LEU A 14 4.30 -4.73 -17.06
C LEU A 14 4.89 -3.86 -18.20
N HIS A 15 5.28 -2.65 -17.84
CA HIS A 15 5.91 -1.68 -18.72
C HIS A 15 7.31 -1.29 -18.23
N ASP A 16 8.13 -0.72 -19.12
CA ASP A 16 9.44 -0.19 -18.72
C ASP A 16 9.28 0.96 -17.73
N GLY A 17 9.89 0.83 -16.57
CA GLY A 17 9.78 1.80 -15.50
C GLY A 17 8.84 1.40 -14.35
N ASP A 18 8.11 0.29 -14.49
CA ASP A 18 7.27 -0.22 -13.40
C ASP A 18 8.11 -0.76 -12.24
N VAL A 19 7.51 -0.76 -11.05
CA VAL A 19 8.06 -1.39 -9.85
C VAL A 19 7.01 -2.33 -9.26
N GLU A 20 7.36 -3.60 -9.13
CA GLU A 20 6.54 -4.64 -8.49
C GLU A 20 6.97 -4.88 -7.05
N GLY A 21 6.02 -4.87 -6.13
CA GLY A 21 6.25 -5.13 -4.71
C GLY A 21 5.51 -6.36 -4.22
N TRP A 22 6.21 -7.20 -3.48
CA TRP A 22 5.68 -8.40 -2.85
C TRP A 22 5.96 -8.34 -1.36
N ALA A 23 4.93 -8.49 -0.52
CA ALA A 23 5.10 -8.49 0.93
C ALA A 23 4.44 -9.71 1.55
N PHE A 24 5.18 -10.41 2.42
CA PHE A 24 4.58 -11.36 3.34
C PHE A 24 4.02 -10.61 4.53
N THR A 25 2.70 -10.54 4.60
CA THR A 25 1.99 -9.70 5.58
C THR A 25 0.72 -10.39 6.06
N ALA A 26 0.32 -10.09 7.27
CA ALA A 26 -0.99 -10.45 7.77
C ALA A 26 -2.01 -9.34 7.46
N SER A 27 -3.23 -9.73 7.13
CA SER A 27 -4.32 -8.79 6.87
C SER A 27 -5.66 -9.41 7.26
N SER A 28 -6.66 -8.56 7.46
CA SER A 28 -8.04 -8.96 7.70
C SER A 28 -8.99 -7.98 7.01
N ASN A 29 -10.30 -8.15 7.22
CA ASN A 29 -11.29 -7.19 6.72
C ASN A 29 -11.09 -5.78 7.30
N ASP A 30 -10.55 -5.70 8.53
CA ASP A 30 -10.38 -4.45 9.27
C ASP A 30 -8.93 -3.94 9.23
N ILE A 31 -7.99 -4.81 8.87
CA ILE A 31 -6.55 -4.50 8.86
C ILE A 31 -6.01 -4.70 7.44
N PRO A 32 -5.66 -3.64 6.73
CA PRO A 32 -5.10 -3.76 5.39
C PRO A 32 -3.72 -4.43 5.41
N ALA A 33 -3.36 -5.08 4.32
CA ALA A 33 -2.03 -5.61 4.12
C ALA A 33 -0.97 -4.50 4.20
N THR A 34 0.13 -4.77 4.87
CA THR A 34 1.27 -3.85 4.94
C THR A 34 2.07 -3.93 3.64
N PRO A 35 2.34 -2.81 2.98
CA PRO A 35 3.19 -2.81 1.79
C PRO A 35 4.66 -3.11 2.13
N PRO A 36 5.50 -3.44 1.13
CA PRO A 36 6.94 -3.57 1.35
C PRO A 36 7.55 -2.32 2.00
N MET A 37 8.52 -2.50 2.89
CA MET A 37 9.20 -1.39 3.59
C MET A 37 10.08 -0.55 2.67
N ALA A 38 10.69 -1.16 1.64
CA ALA A 38 11.50 -0.42 0.68
C ALA A 38 10.62 0.40 -0.27
N ASP A 39 11.07 1.59 -0.63
CA ASP A 39 10.35 2.50 -1.51
C ASP A 39 10.26 1.98 -2.95
N PRO A 40 9.13 2.18 -3.67
CA PRO A 40 8.99 1.86 -5.07
C PRO A 40 9.68 2.90 -5.97
N ASP A 41 10.99 3.08 -5.79
CA ASP A 41 11.77 4.01 -6.58
C ASP A 41 12.51 3.32 -7.71
N PHE A 42 11.91 3.32 -8.89
CA PHE A 42 12.50 2.73 -10.10
C PHE A 42 13.89 3.27 -10.41
N ALA A 43 14.11 4.57 -10.22
CA ALA A 43 15.40 5.19 -10.54
C ALA A 43 16.52 4.65 -9.65
N SER A 44 16.24 4.42 -8.37
CA SER A 44 17.19 3.81 -7.43
C SER A 44 17.36 2.32 -7.69
N LEU A 45 16.27 1.58 -7.87
CA LEU A 45 16.29 0.13 -8.06
C LEU A 45 17.00 -0.26 -9.36
N CYS A 46 16.74 0.46 -10.45
CA CYS A 46 17.28 0.18 -11.77
C CYS A 46 18.48 1.07 -12.16
N ASN A 47 19.14 1.69 -11.17
CA ASN A 47 20.33 2.48 -11.41
C ASN A 47 21.43 1.65 -12.08
N GLY A 48 21.87 2.07 -13.26
CA GLY A 48 22.88 1.35 -14.05
C GLY A 48 22.33 0.25 -14.97
N SER A 49 21.04 -0.07 -14.91
CA SER A 49 20.40 -1.02 -15.84
C SER A 49 20.10 -0.34 -17.18
N SER A 50 20.75 -0.81 -18.25
CA SER A 50 20.53 -0.26 -19.60
C SER A 50 19.27 -0.81 -20.22
N GLN A 51 18.58 0.04 -20.97
CA GLN A 51 17.45 -0.38 -21.81
C GLN A 51 17.93 -1.27 -22.97
N VAL A 52 17.22 -2.36 -23.23
CA VAL A 52 17.51 -3.30 -24.30
C VAL A 52 16.31 -3.39 -25.24
N ALA A 53 16.53 -3.35 -26.55
CA ALA A 53 15.47 -3.43 -27.52
C ALA A 53 14.61 -4.69 -27.35
N GLY A 54 13.29 -4.55 -27.32
CA GLY A 54 12.33 -5.64 -27.11
C GLY A 54 12.22 -6.13 -25.66
N LYS A 55 12.87 -5.45 -24.71
CA LYS A 55 12.80 -5.73 -23.27
C LYS A 55 12.32 -4.52 -22.48
N ILE A 56 11.89 -4.78 -21.28
CA ILE A 56 11.51 -3.78 -20.27
C ILE A 56 12.36 -3.98 -19.02
N ARG A 57 12.64 -2.89 -18.31
CA ARG A 57 13.26 -2.90 -16.99
C ARG A 57 12.15 -2.73 -15.95
N VAL A 58 12.19 -3.58 -14.95
CA VAL A 58 11.22 -3.55 -13.84
C VAL A 58 11.99 -3.62 -12.53
N GLY A 59 11.71 -2.69 -11.62
CA GLY A 59 12.18 -2.76 -10.25
C GLY A 59 11.38 -3.81 -9.48
N ILE A 60 12.05 -4.62 -8.67
CA ILE A 60 11.40 -5.64 -7.84
C ILE A 60 11.76 -5.42 -6.37
N VAL A 61 10.76 -5.48 -5.51
CA VAL A 61 10.93 -5.51 -4.06
C VAL A 61 10.21 -6.73 -3.50
N VAL A 62 10.91 -7.57 -2.74
CA VAL A 62 10.30 -8.68 -1.99
C VAL A 62 10.60 -8.49 -0.51
N ASP A 63 9.56 -8.24 0.26
CA ASP A 63 9.60 -8.09 1.72
C ASP A 63 9.04 -9.35 2.37
N PHE A 64 9.83 -10.01 3.20
CA PHE A 64 9.46 -11.25 3.85
C PHE A 64 8.75 -11.07 5.20
N GLY A 65 8.38 -9.83 5.54
CA GLY A 65 7.66 -9.48 6.75
C GLY A 65 8.51 -9.56 8.02
N GLY A 66 7.86 -9.40 9.16
CA GLY A 66 8.49 -9.46 10.47
C GLY A 66 8.44 -10.85 11.12
N ALA A 67 9.24 -11.01 12.17
CA ALA A 67 9.30 -12.27 12.92
C ALA A 67 8.00 -12.61 13.67
N GLU A 68 7.18 -11.59 13.94
CA GLU A 68 5.91 -11.71 14.67
C GLU A 68 4.82 -12.43 13.87
N ILE A 69 4.95 -12.48 12.54
CA ILE A 69 4.03 -13.18 11.63
C ILE A 69 4.70 -14.37 10.95
N ALA A 70 5.96 -14.65 11.29
CA ALA A 70 6.70 -15.75 10.69
C ALA A 70 6.10 -17.10 11.08
N PRO A 71 6.04 -18.08 10.17
CA PRO A 71 5.64 -19.43 10.49
C PRO A 71 6.51 -20.06 11.58
N THR A 72 5.91 -20.92 12.39
CA THR A 72 6.62 -21.58 13.50
C THR A 72 7.87 -22.30 13.00
N GLY A 73 9.02 -21.93 13.56
CA GLY A 73 10.31 -22.51 13.20
C GLY A 73 10.93 -21.96 11.91
N GLU A 74 10.35 -20.90 11.34
CA GLU A 74 10.93 -20.16 10.23
C GLU A 74 11.36 -18.76 10.66
N ASN A 75 12.30 -18.17 9.93
CA ASN A 75 12.68 -16.79 10.11
C ASN A 75 12.49 -16.05 8.79
N PRO A 76 11.99 -14.82 8.81
CA PRO A 76 11.95 -13.96 7.63
C PRO A 76 13.34 -13.81 7.00
N LYS A 77 13.38 -13.67 5.70
CA LYS A 77 14.60 -13.35 4.96
C LYS A 77 14.83 -11.87 4.90
N GLU A 78 16.04 -11.48 4.50
CA GLU A 78 16.32 -10.09 4.15
C GLU A 78 15.49 -9.65 2.95
N VAL A 79 15.08 -8.38 2.93
CA VAL A 79 14.35 -7.78 1.81
C VAL A 79 15.20 -7.88 0.54
N ILE A 80 14.60 -8.36 -0.53
CA ILE A 80 15.23 -8.38 -1.86
C ILE A 80 14.82 -7.10 -2.59
N THR A 81 15.79 -6.38 -3.10
CA THR A 81 15.59 -5.28 -4.05
C THR A 81 16.44 -5.53 -5.29
N ASP A 82 15.84 -5.55 -6.46
CA ASP A 82 16.55 -5.85 -7.71
C ASP A 82 15.92 -5.12 -8.91
N CYS A 83 16.61 -5.13 -10.03
CA CYS A 83 16.14 -4.65 -11.32
C CYS A 83 16.26 -5.74 -12.37
N VAL A 84 15.15 -6.18 -12.90
CA VAL A 84 15.12 -7.20 -13.95
C VAL A 84 14.95 -6.59 -15.34
N VAL A 85 15.61 -7.20 -16.33
CA VAL A 85 15.49 -6.85 -17.75
C VAL A 85 14.87 -8.03 -18.49
N ILE A 86 13.55 -7.97 -18.63
CA ILE A 86 12.71 -9.07 -19.13
C ILE A 86 12.08 -8.73 -20.48
N PRO A 87 11.55 -9.69 -21.26
CA PRO A 87 10.87 -9.40 -22.52
C PRO A 87 9.71 -8.42 -22.34
N ALA A 88 9.47 -7.57 -23.34
CA ALA A 88 8.28 -6.72 -23.35
C ALA A 88 7.01 -7.59 -23.27
N LYS A 89 5.95 -7.05 -22.64
CA LYS A 89 4.69 -7.76 -22.34
C LYS A 89 4.82 -8.91 -21.32
N SER A 90 5.92 -8.96 -20.57
CA SER A 90 6.02 -9.85 -19.41
C SER A 90 5.08 -9.40 -18.28
N THR A 91 4.71 -10.34 -17.42
CA THR A 91 3.84 -10.10 -16.27
C THR A 91 4.65 -10.02 -14.97
N GLY A 92 4.02 -9.57 -13.88
CA GLY A 92 4.63 -9.55 -12.55
C GLY A 92 5.16 -10.91 -12.11
N LEU A 93 4.48 -12.02 -12.47
CA LEU A 93 4.99 -13.37 -12.21
C LEU A 93 6.31 -13.64 -12.92
N VAL A 94 6.44 -13.25 -14.18
CA VAL A 94 7.69 -13.45 -14.96
C VAL A 94 8.82 -12.62 -14.33
N ALA A 95 8.52 -11.39 -13.91
CA ALA A 95 9.49 -10.54 -13.23
C ALA A 95 9.96 -11.15 -11.91
N LEU A 96 9.04 -11.64 -11.08
CA LEU A 96 9.34 -12.28 -9.81
C LEU A 96 10.17 -13.57 -10.00
N GLN A 97 9.81 -14.41 -10.96
CA GLN A 97 10.53 -15.65 -11.28
C GLN A 97 11.94 -15.41 -11.82
N ALA A 98 12.24 -14.21 -12.31
CA ALA A 98 13.59 -13.86 -12.75
C ALA A 98 14.57 -13.70 -11.59
N ILE A 99 14.09 -13.45 -10.36
CA ILE A 99 14.93 -13.20 -9.18
C ILE A 99 14.80 -14.27 -8.09
N ALA A 100 13.69 -15.01 -8.05
CA ALA A 100 13.43 -15.98 -6.99
C ALA A 100 12.59 -17.16 -7.47
N GLU A 101 12.76 -18.30 -6.82
CA GLU A 101 11.85 -19.44 -6.97
C GLU A 101 10.47 -19.07 -6.41
N VAL A 102 9.42 -19.38 -7.16
CA VAL A 102 8.04 -19.08 -6.77
C VAL A 102 7.28 -20.38 -6.54
N ARG A 103 6.75 -20.56 -5.35
CA ARG A 103 5.86 -21.65 -4.99
C ARG A 103 4.41 -21.13 -5.04
N ALA A 104 3.61 -21.75 -5.89
CA ALA A 104 2.18 -21.48 -6.01
C ALA A 104 1.36 -22.73 -5.70
N ASP A 105 0.11 -22.54 -5.29
CA ASP A 105 -0.87 -23.62 -5.16
C ASP A 105 -1.52 -23.95 -6.52
N LYS A 106 -2.46 -24.89 -6.49
CA LYS A 106 -3.17 -25.33 -7.70
C LYS A 106 -4.10 -24.25 -8.30
N SER A 107 -4.47 -23.24 -7.53
CA SER A 107 -5.27 -22.10 -8.00
C SER A 107 -4.43 -20.98 -8.61
N GLY A 108 -3.10 -21.06 -8.49
CA GLY A 108 -2.18 -20.04 -8.91
C GLY A 108 -1.87 -18.98 -7.83
N LEU A 109 -2.37 -19.17 -6.60
CA LEU A 109 -2.00 -18.31 -5.48
C LEU A 109 -0.53 -18.51 -5.13
N ILE A 110 0.24 -17.43 -5.11
CA ILE A 110 1.64 -17.47 -4.69
C ILE A 110 1.71 -17.67 -3.17
N CYS A 111 2.30 -18.78 -2.76
CA CYS A 111 2.40 -19.22 -1.38
C CYS A 111 3.81 -19.09 -0.79
N GLY A 112 4.80 -18.82 -1.62
CA GLY A 112 6.17 -18.65 -1.15
C GLY A 112 7.10 -18.15 -2.25
N ILE A 113 8.05 -17.32 -1.84
CA ILE A 113 9.04 -16.69 -2.70
C ILE A 113 10.43 -17.01 -2.14
N GLY A 114 11.34 -17.51 -3.00
CA GLY A 114 12.68 -17.86 -2.59
C GLY A 114 12.73 -18.91 -1.47
N GLY A 115 11.71 -19.78 -1.35
CA GLY A 115 11.60 -20.81 -0.31
C GLY A 115 11.08 -20.32 1.04
N TYR A 116 10.47 -19.13 1.11
CA TYR A 116 9.81 -18.62 2.32
C TYR A 116 8.40 -18.08 2.00
N PRO A 117 7.39 -18.42 2.82
CA PRO A 117 7.42 -19.52 3.77
C PRO A 117 7.58 -20.87 3.06
N LYS A 118 8.09 -21.90 3.78
CA LYS A 118 8.40 -23.21 3.17
C LYS A 118 7.17 -23.98 2.71
N SER A 119 6.13 -24.00 3.52
CA SER A 119 4.98 -24.89 3.31
C SER A 119 3.63 -24.19 3.44
N GLU A 120 3.52 -23.14 4.22
CA GLU A 120 2.23 -22.48 4.42
C GLU A 120 1.77 -21.70 3.17
N CYS A 121 0.44 -21.48 3.09
CA CYS A 121 -0.21 -20.79 1.99
C CYS A 121 -1.46 -20.07 2.50
N GLY A 122 -1.26 -18.91 3.13
CA GLY A 122 -2.36 -18.07 3.60
C GLY A 122 -3.17 -18.70 4.74
N VAL A 123 -2.47 -19.11 5.81
CA VAL A 123 -3.14 -19.63 7.02
C VAL A 123 -3.71 -18.48 7.85
N GLU A 124 -4.78 -18.78 8.57
CA GLU A 124 -5.31 -17.86 9.57
C GLU A 124 -4.39 -17.85 10.79
N ILE A 125 -4.02 -16.65 11.24
CA ILE A 125 -3.18 -16.45 12.41
C ILE A 125 -3.86 -15.50 13.39
N ASP A 126 -3.59 -15.69 14.68
CA ASP A 126 -3.93 -14.68 15.70
C ASP A 126 -3.02 -13.48 15.52
N MET A 127 -3.60 -12.35 15.09
CA MET A 127 -2.83 -11.12 14.93
C MET A 127 -2.25 -10.68 16.28
N PRO A 128 -0.94 -10.37 16.35
CA PRO A 128 -0.39 -9.72 17.53
C PRO A 128 -1.18 -8.44 17.76
N GLN A 129 -1.84 -8.33 18.91
CA GLN A 129 -2.52 -7.09 19.25
C GLN A 129 -1.47 -5.99 19.25
N ALA A 130 -1.66 -4.98 18.40
CA ALA A 130 -0.86 -3.78 18.48
C ALA A 130 -0.95 -3.30 19.93
N GLN A 131 0.17 -3.33 20.64
CA GLN A 131 0.22 -2.78 21.99
C GLN A 131 -0.18 -1.32 21.84
N ALA A 132 -1.39 -1.00 22.30
CA ALA A 132 -1.79 0.39 22.43
C ALA A 132 -0.69 1.04 23.28
N VAL A 133 0.09 1.91 22.64
CA VAL A 133 1.04 2.75 23.35
C VAL A 133 0.19 3.61 24.26
N THR A 134 -0.03 3.14 25.49
CA THR A 134 -0.63 3.94 26.54
C THR A 134 0.42 5.01 26.83
N THR A 135 0.31 6.13 26.16
CA THR A 135 0.96 7.35 26.59
C THR A 135 0.35 7.65 27.95
N ALA A 136 1.02 7.22 29.01
CA ALA A 136 0.72 7.65 30.36
C ALA A 136 1.01 9.15 30.38
N ALA A 137 -0.03 9.94 30.11
CA ALA A 137 -0.05 11.34 30.46
C ALA A 137 -0.02 11.37 32.00
N THR A 138 1.14 11.66 32.55
CA THR A 138 1.31 12.07 33.94
C THR A 138 0.51 13.36 34.08
N SER A 139 -0.72 13.25 34.56
CA SER A 139 -1.50 14.39 35.03
C SER A 139 -0.92 14.81 36.36
N THR A 140 -0.09 15.84 36.35
CA THR A 140 0.17 16.65 37.54
C THR A 140 -1.07 17.50 37.74
N GLU A 141 -1.82 17.19 38.77
CA GLU A 141 -2.88 18.05 39.30
C GLU A 141 -2.25 19.32 39.82
N GLU A 142 -2.48 20.45 39.20
CA GLU A 142 -2.44 21.76 39.83
C GLU A 142 -3.82 22.39 39.66
N ASP A 143 -4.46 22.54 40.81
CA ASP A 143 -5.67 23.33 41.06
C ASP A 143 -5.49 24.76 40.55
N SER A 144 -6.40 25.22 39.70
CA SER A 144 -6.74 26.64 39.62
C SER A 144 -8.12 26.79 38.98
N GLU A 145 -9.08 27.08 39.84
CA GLU A 145 -10.38 27.61 39.48
C GLU A 145 -10.23 28.84 38.58
N ASN A 146 -10.80 28.80 37.36
CA ASN A 146 -11.33 30.00 36.76
C ASN A 146 -12.50 29.68 35.83
N ASP A 147 -13.65 30.06 36.31
CA ASP A 147 -14.94 30.08 35.66
C ASP A 147 -14.91 31.02 34.44
N SER A 148 -15.17 30.51 33.24
CA SER A 148 -15.57 31.31 32.10
C SER A 148 -16.33 30.44 31.10
N GLU A 149 -17.64 30.52 31.25
CA GLU A 149 -18.67 30.03 30.33
C GLU A 149 -18.51 30.65 28.94
N ILE A 150 -18.02 29.90 27.95
CA ILE A 150 -18.08 30.32 26.55
C ILE A 150 -19.17 29.48 25.86
N LYS A 151 -20.36 30.13 25.74
CA LYS A 151 -21.40 29.70 24.81
C LYS A 151 -20.98 30.08 23.41
N GLU A 152 -20.48 29.13 22.62
CA GLU A 152 -20.41 29.34 21.16
C GLU A 152 -21.78 29.10 20.53
N GLY A 153 -22.45 30.19 20.28
CA GLY A 153 -23.64 30.24 19.44
C GLY A 153 -23.23 30.15 17.97
N PHE A 154 -23.56 29.05 17.32
CA PHE A 154 -23.44 28.94 15.86
C PHE A 154 -24.45 29.89 15.20
N GLU A 155 -23.95 30.93 14.53
CA GLU A 155 -24.74 31.87 13.77
C GLU A 155 -25.26 31.22 12.45
N PRO A 156 -26.58 31.22 12.19
CA PRO A 156 -27.18 30.57 11.00
C PRO A 156 -26.92 31.31 9.66
N ILE A 157 -26.16 32.40 9.68
CA ILE A 157 -25.96 33.27 8.51
C ILE A 157 -24.97 32.66 7.48
N GLU A 158 -24.01 31.81 7.91
CA GLU A 158 -23.01 31.25 7.00
C GLU A 158 -23.58 30.20 6.04
N TYR A 159 -24.62 29.46 6.43
CA TYR A 159 -25.26 28.46 5.56
C TYR A 159 -26.06 29.07 4.41
N LEU A 160 -26.59 30.26 4.59
CA LEU A 160 -27.33 30.99 3.53
C LEU A 160 -26.40 31.46 2.41
N ALA A 161 -25.17 31.85 2.72
CA ALA A 161 -24.19 32.28 1.72
C ALA A 161 -23.72 31.11 0.83
N ILE A 162 -23.50 29.92 1.41
CA ILE A 162 -23.06 28.72 0.67
C ILE A 162 -24.18 28.18 -0.23
N ALA A 163 -25.43 28.21 0.24
CA ALA A 163 -26.58 27.77 -0.56
C ALA A 163 -26.83 28.69 -1.78
N ALA A 164 -26.68 30.01 -1.63
CA ALA A 164 -26.80 30.95 -2.74
C ALA A 164 -25.71 30.77 -3.81
N ALA A 165 -24.46 30.46 -3.43
CA ALA A 165 -23.36 30.22 -4.35
C ALA A 165 -23.57 28.97 -5.19
N LEU A 166 -24.11 27.90 -4.58
CA LEU A 166 -24.39 26.65 -5.28
C LEU A 166 -25.51 26.76 -6.30
N LEU A 167 -26.56 27.51 -5.99
CA LEU A 167 -27.68 27.77 -6.92
C LEU A 167 -27.26 28.62 -8.12
N ALA A 168 -26.39 29.62 -7.92
CA ALA A 168 -25.81 30.41 -9.01
C ALA A 168 -24.95 29.58 -9.95
N ALA A 169 -24.13 28.66 -9.43
CA ALA A 169 -23.29 27.77 -10.24
C ALA A 169 -24.11 26.79 -11.09
N ILE A 170 -25.18 26.23 -10.55
CA ILE A 170 -26.11 25.37 -11.27
C ILE A 170 -26.85 26.13 -12.39
N GLY A 171 -27.30 27.38 -12.10
CA GLY A 171 -27.96 28.24 -13.09
C GLY A 171 -27.06 28.54 -14.30
N ILE A 172 -25.80 28.89 -14.08
CA ILE A 172 -24.82 29.15 -15.13
C ILE A 172 -24.55 27.90 -15.97
N PHE A 173 -24.40 26.73 -15.33
CA PHE A 173 -24.18 25.48 -16.03
C PHE A 173 -25.33 25.08 -16.95
N VAL A 174 -26.58 25.28 -16.53
CA VAL A 174 -27.76 25.00 -17.34
C VAL A 174 -27.86 25.95 -18.52
N LEU A 175 -27.54 27.26 -18.36
CA LEU A 175 -27.52 28.24 -19.44
C LEU A 175 -26.46 27.94 -20.51
N ILE A 176 -25.27 27.50 -20.11
CA ILE A 176 -24.21 27.11 -21.05
C ILE A 176 -24.60 25.87 -21.86
N ARG A 177 -25.27 24.90 -21.20
CA ARG A 177 -25.70 23.66 -21.87
C ARG A 177 -26.87 23.85 -22.86
N ARG A 178 -27.69 24.90 -22.67
CA ARG A 178 -28.78 25.27 -23.61
C ARG A 178 -28.33 26.05 -24.82
N ARG A 179 -27.07 26.54 -24.85
CA ARG A 179 -26.49 27.30 -25.98
C ARG A 179 -25.61 26.46 -26.93
N LYS A 180 -25.47 25.15 -26.69
CA LYS A 180 -24.89 24.19 -27.60
C LYS A 180 -25.99 23.33 -28.21
#